data_2d2fbe849a9005c2e30eb8ab2ffa3a96
#
_entry.id   2d2fbe849a9005c2e30eb8ab2ffa3a96
#
_cell.length_a   1.000
_cell.length_b   1.000
_cell.length_c   1.000
_cell.angle_alpha   90.00
_cell.angle_beta   90.00
_cell.angle_gamma   90.00
#
_symmetry.space_group_name_H-M   'P 1'
#
loop_
_entity.id
_entity.type
_entity.pdbx_description
1 polymer ?
#
loop_
_entity_poly.entity_id
_entity_poly.type
_entity_poly.pdbx_seq_one_letter_code
_entity_poly.pdbx_strand_id
1 'polypeptide(L)'
;MKVIILGAGQVGASVAEGLVSEENDITIVDNDGARLAQLQDRLDLRTVVGNGASPSIMRSAGAEDADMIIAVTQSDQTNLVACKLAHSVFNVPTRIARLRSRDFLEDASLLSPENFAVDFALCPEQVITDYIRRLIEFPEALQVLNFARGRVSLVAVRAYEGGLLVGKQIKAMRELLPPDMDAGLPRSSAATSRSFPRATR
;
A
#
# COMPACT_ATOMS: atom_id res chain seq x y z
N MET A 1 -12.35 11.18 -8.29
CA MET A 1 -11.17 11.92 -7.78
C MET A 1 -10.20 12.21 -8.92
N LYS A 2 -9.50 13.36 -8.85
CA LYS A 2 -8.40 13.69 -9.79
C LYS A 2 -7.09 13.24 -9.19
N VAL A 3 -6.46 12.23 -9.80
CA VAL A 3 -5.23 11.60 -9.30
C VAL A 3 -4.09 11.76 -10.29
N ILE A 4 -2.95 12.24 -9.80
CA ILE A 4 -1.73 12.33 -10.60
C ILE A 4 -0.76 11.24 -10.14
N ILE A 5 -0.30 10.42 -11.08
CA ILE A 5 0.70 9.38 -10.83
C ILE A 5 2.01 9.78 -11.51
N LEU A 6 3.10 9.89 -10.75
CA LEU A 6 4.43 10.17 -11.26
C LEU A 6 5.23 8.87 -11.34
N GLY A 7 5.56 8.48 -12.57
CA GLY A 7 6.24 7.24 -12.91
C GLY A 7 5.31 6.19 -13.53
N ALA A 8 5.54 5.87 -14.80
CA ALA A 8 4.83 4.85 -15.57
C ALA A 8 5.53 3.47 -15.54
N GLY A 9 6.36 3.22 -14.53
CA GLY A 9 6.95 1.92 -14.28
C GLY A 9 5.92 0.90 -13.79
N GLN A 10 6.38 -0.30 -13.43
CA GLN A 10 5.50 -1.40 -13.01
C GLN A 10 4.52 -1.00 -11.88
N VAL A 11 4.99 -0.27 -10.85
CA VAL A 11 4.15 0.16 -9.74
C VAL A 11 3.11 1.19 -10.19
N GLY A 12 3.54 2.24 -10.92
CA GLY A 12 2.63 3.28 -11.40
C GLY A 12 1.57 2.75 -12.37
N ALA A 13 1.96 1.86 -13.29
CA ALA A 13 1.03 1.20 -14.19
C ALA A 13 -0.01 0.36 -13.43
N SER A 14 0.42 -0.45 -12.46
CA SER A 14 -0.50 -1.27 -11.65
C SER A 14 -1.45 -0.43 -10.80
N VAL A 15 -0.97 0.70 -10.25
CA VAL A 15 -1.83 1.64 -9.52
C VAL A 15 -2.85 2.28 -10.45
N ALA A 16 -2.42 2.72 -11.65
CA ALA A 16 -3.31 3.30 -12.65
C ALA A 16 -4.40 2.30 -13.06
N GLU A 17 -4.03 1.04 -13.36
CA GLU A 17 -4.98 -0.04 -13.69
C GLU A 17 -6.04 -0.24 -12.60
N GLY A 18 -5.63 -0.23 -11.34
CA GLY A 18 -6.54 -0.37 -10.21
C GLY A 18 -7.49 0.81 -10.03
N LEU A 19 -7.01 2.03 -10.25
CA LEU A 19 -7.79 3.25 -10.02
C LEU A 19 -8.72 3.64 -11.18
N VAL A 20 -8.37 3.30 -12.42
CA VAL A 20 -9.23 3.56 -13.60
C VAL A 20 -10.58 2.86 -13.48
N SER A 21 -10.61 1.67 -12.85
CA SER A 21 -11.86 0.91 -12.65
C SER A 21 -12.86 1.57 -11.68
N GLU A 22 -12.44 2.60 -10.92
CA GLU A 22 -13.23 3.27 -9.87
C GLU A 22 -13.75 4.65 -10.29
N GLU A 23 -13.88 4.94 -11.59
CA GLU A 23 -14.33 6.25 -12.12
C GLU A 23 -13.47 7.44 -11.64
N ASN A 24 -12.16 7.25 -11.54
CA ASN A 24 -11.21 8.31 -11.22
C ASN A 24 -10.65 8.96 -12.50
N ASP A 25 -10.41 10.26 -12.44
CA ASP A 25 -9.73 11.04 -13.49
C ASP A 25 -8.21 10.95 -13.25
N ILE A 26 -7.51 10.14 -14.07
CA ILE A 26 -6.11 9.80 -13.84
C ILE A 26 -5.22 10.48 -14.86
N THR A 27 -4.20 11.15 -14.37
CA THR A 27 -3.09 11.65 -15.19
C THR A 27 -1.80 10.95 -14.78
N ILE A 28 -1.10 10.32 -15.72
CA ILE A 28 0.20 9.70 -15.47
C ILE A 28 1.33 10.49 -16.13
N VAL A 29 2.42 10.68 -15.41
CA VAL A 29 3.60 11.44 -15.84
C VAL A 29 4.83 10.53 -15.84
N ASP A 30 5.57 10.51 -16.96
CA ASP A 30 6.86 9.81 -17.05
C ASP A 30 7.75 10.50 -18.09
N ASN A 31 9.06 10.32 -17.98
CA ASN A 31 10.02 10.77 -19.00
C ASN A 31 9.98 9.90 -20.27
N ASP A 32 9.48 8.66 -20.15
CA ASP A 32 9.41 7.68 -21.23
C ASP A 32 8.06 7.75 -21.94
N GLY A 33 8.01 8.49 -23.05
CA GLY A 33 6.80 8.62 -23.86
C GLY A 33 6.30 7.30 -24.44
N ALA A 34 7.18 6.33 -24.70
CA ALA A 34 6.77 5.02 -25.22
C ALA A 34 5.98 4.21 -24.19
N ARG A 35 6.39 4.25 -22.92
CA ARG A 35 5.62 3.63 -21.83
C ARG A 35 4.27 4.28 -21.64
N LEU A 36 4.22 5.61 -21.73
CA LEU A 36 2.97 6.36 -21.61
C LEU A 36 1.99 6.00 -22.72
N ALA A 37 2.47 5.90 -23.98
CA ALA A 37 1.65 5.50 -25.11
C ALA A 37 1.05 4.09 -24.91
N GLN A 38 1.86 3.12 -24.45
CA GLN A 38 1.38 1.76 -24.18
C GLN A 38 0.28 1.72 -23.09
N LEU A 39 0.36 2.59 -22.09
CA LEU A 39 -0.68 2.68 -21.06
C LEU A 39 -1.95 3.33 -21.60
N GLN A 40 -1.82 4.38 -22.39
CA GLN A 40 -2.94 5.10 -23.00
C GLN A 40 -3.71 4.24 -24.01
N ASP A 41 -3.04 3.30 -24.69
CA ASP A 41 -3.68 2.34 -25.60
C ASP A 41 -4.59 1.33 -24.85
N ARG A 42 -4.36 1.14 -23.56
CA ARG A 42 -5.04 0.11 -22.75
C ARG A 42 -5.98 0.68 -21.71
N LEU A 43 -5.76 1.89 -21.27
CA LEU A 43 -6.44 2.52 -20.15
C LEU A 43 -6.95 3.90 -20.55
N ASP A 44 -8.15 4.24 -20.12
CA ASP A 44 -8.70 5.58 -20.28
C ASP A 44 -8.09 6.53 -19.25
N LEU A 45 -6.93 7.11 -19.60
CA LEU A 45 -6.19 8.03 -18.75
C LEU A 45 -5.43 9.08 -19.59
N ARG A 46 -5.11 10.19 -18.94
CA ARG A 46 -4.29 11.26 -19.53
C ARG A 46 -2.81 10.99 -19.29
N THR A 47 -1.98 11.29 -20.27
CA THR A 47 -0.53 11.15 -20.17
C THR A 47 0.17 12.50 -20.34
N VAL A 48 1.27 12.71 -19.62
CA VAL A 48 2.16 13.88 -19.75
C VAL A 48 3.61 13.41 -19.75
N VAL A 49 4.34 13.71 -20.80
CA VAL A 49 5.75 13.37 -20.91
C VAL A 49 6.60 14.43 -20.20
N GLY A 50 7.41 14.03 -19.25
CA GLY A 50 8.33 14.92 -18.56
C GLY A 50 8.70 14.48 -17.16
N ASN A 51 9.55 15.31 -16.52
CA ASN A 51 10.00 15.07 -15.15
C ASN A 51 8.91 15.50 -14.15
N GLY A 52 8.38 14.55 -13.37
CA GLY A 52 7.35 14.79 -12.35
C GLY A 52 7.76 15.73 -11.21
N ALA A 53 9.05 16.02 -11.03
CA ALA A 53 9.54 17.04 -10.10
C ALA A 53 9.69 18.44 -10.74
N SER A 54 9.20 18.64 -11.97
CA SER A 54 9.18 19.95 -12.63
C SER A 54 7.82 20.64 -12.39
N PRO A 55 7.79 21.88 -11.86
CA PRO A 55 6.53 22.61 -11.63
C PRO A 55 5.71 22.82 -12.91
N SER A 56 6.35 23.03 -14.06
CA SER A 56 5.65 23.18 -15.33
C SER A 56 4.97 21.90 -15.79
N ILE A 57 5.63 20.75 -15.61
CA ILE A 57 5.07 19.42 -15.91
C ILE A 57 3.92 19.09 -14.97
N MET A 58 4.08 19.36 -13.68
CA MET A 58 3.00 19.18 -12.70
C MET A 58 1.77 20.04 -13.04
N ARG A 59 1.98 21.28 -13.44
CA ARG A 59 0.90 22.15 -13.90
C ARG A 59 0.21 21.58 -15.14
N SER A 60 0.99 21.13 -16.12
CA SER A 60 0.45 20.46 -17.32
C SER A 60 -0.30 19.18 -16.99
N ALA A 61 0.07 18.49 -15.93
CA ALA A 61 -0.63 17.30 -15.42
C ALA A 61 -1.92 17.63 -14.67
N GLY A 62 -2.20 18.91 -14.37
CA GLY A 62 -3.40 19.34 -13.66
C GLY A 62 -3.25 19.38 -12.13
N ALA A 63 -2.02 19.62 -11.63
CA ALA A 63 -1.76 19.64 -10.19
C ALA A 63 -2.54 20.71 -9.42
N GLU A 64 -2.99 21.77 -10.08
CA GLU A 64 -3.77 22.85 -9.47
C GLU A 64 -5.15 22.38 -8.95
N ASP A 65 -5.71 21.34 -9.57
CA ASP A 65 -7.03 20.79 -9.24
C ASP A 65 -6.95 19.32 -8.75
N ALA A 66 -5.75 18.80 -8.50
CA ALA A 66 -5.58 17.41 -8.11
C ALA A 66 -5.97 17.15 -6.65
N ASP A 67 -6.68 16.07 -6.40
CA ASP A 67 -7.02 15.59 -5.06
C ASP A 67 -5.87 14.79 -4.44
N MET A 68 -5.07 14.12 -5.29
CA MET A 68 -4.01 13.24 -4.84
C MET A 68 -2.85 13.20 -5.82
N ILE A 69 -1.62 13.10 -5.28
CA ILE A 69 -0.43 12.77 -6.04
C ILE A 69 0.21 11.49 -5.50
N ILE A 70 0.60 10.60 -6.43
CA ILE A 70 1.25 9.32 -6.13
C ILE A 70 2.60 9.30 -6.86
N ALA A 71 3.67 9.62 -6.13
CA ALA A 71 5.02 9.68 -6.67
C ALA A 71 5.73 8.34 -6.48
N VAL A 72 5.81 7.56 -7.56
CA VAL A 72 6.35 6.18 -7.59
C VAL A 72 7.44 6.00 -8.63
N THR A 73 8.19 7.06 -8.93
CA THR A 73 9.34 6.99 -9.80
C THR A 73 10.47 6.13 -9.22
N GLN A 74 11.55 5.93 -9.97
CA GLN A 74 12.71 5.18 -9.48
C GLN A 74 13.62 5.99 -8.54
N SER A 75 13.43 7.30 -8.43
CA SER A 75 14.25 8.20 -7.62
C SER A 75 13.46 8.70 -6.41
N ASP A 76 13.94 8.37 -5.21
CA ASP A 76 13.37 8.85 -3.94
C ASP A 76 13.40 10.38 -3.88
N GLN A 77 14.49 10.99 -4.37
CA GLN A 77 14.64 12.45 -4.41
C GLN A 77 13.57 13.10 -5.31
N THR A 78 13.32 12.52 -6.47
CA THR A 78 12.26 13.00 -7.37
C THR A 78 10.89 12.88 -6.70
N ASN A 79 10.61 11.78 -6.02
CA ASN A 79 9.35 11.55 -5.33
C ASN A 79 9.15 12.53 -4.18
N LEU A 80 10.20 12.79 -3.38
CA LEU A 80 10.15 13.75 -2.27
C LEU A 80 9.97 15.19 -2.77
N VAL A 81 10.74 15.61 -3.78
CA VAL A 81 10.61 16.95 -4.38
C VAL A 81 9.23 17.15 -4.97
N ALA A 82 8.69 16.15 -5.67
CA ALA A 82 7.34 16.21 -6.22
C ALA A 82 6.27 16.39 -5.13
N CYS A 83 6.35 15.66 -4.03
CA CYS A 83 5.44 15.83 -2.89
C CYS A 83 5.56 17.23 -2.27
N LYS A 84 6.79 17.75 -2.13
CA LYS A 84 7.00 19.11 -1.61
C LYS A 84 6.40 20.18 -2.53
N LEU A 85 6.58 20.05 -3.84
CA LEU A 85 5.97 20.95 -4.82
C LEU A 85 4.44 20.85 -4.80
N ALA A 86 3.90 19.62 -4.76
CA ALA A 86 2.47 19.38 -4.67
C ALA A 86 1.85 20.06 -3.45
N HIS A 87 2.55 20.03 -2.31
CA HIS A 87 2.12 20.72 -1.10
C HIS A 87 2.25 22.23 -1.20
N SER A 88 3.47 22.73 -1.51
CA SER A 88 3.84 24.14 -1.32
C SER A 88 3.37 25.05 -2.46
N VAL A 89 3.18 24.51 -3.67
CA VAL A 89 2.85 25.28 -4.88
C VAL A 89 1.42 25.02 -5.33
N PHE A 90 0.97 23.77 -5.23
CA PHE A 90 -0.32 23.34 -5.80
C PHE A 90 -1.37 23.01 -4.74
N ASN A 91 -1.02 22.97 -3.45
CA ASN A 91 -1.93 22.65 -2.34
C ASN A 91 -2.67 21.32 -2.51
N VAL A 92 -2.04 20.33 -3.15
CA VAL A 92 -2.62 18.98 -3.29
C VAL A 92 -2.81 18.37 -1.90
N PRO A 93 -4.04 17.93 -1.53
CA PRO A 93 -4.33 17.53 -0.15
C PRO A 93 -3.71 16.20 0.26
N THR A 94 -3.51 15.26 -0.67
CA THR A 94 -2.96 13.93 -0.35
C THR A 94 -1.73 13.63 -1.21
N ARG A 95 -0.64 13.27 -0.54
CA ARG A 95 0.67 13.05 -1.19
C ARG A 95 1.26 11.72 -0.71
N ILE A 96 1.43 10.81 -1.67
CA ILE A 96 2.00 9.48 -1.45
C ILE A 96 3.35 9.41 -2.16
N ALA A 97 4.40 8.99 -1.46
CA ALA A 97 5.72 8.80 -2.04
C ALA A 97 6.23 7.38 -1.85
N ARG A 98 6.77 6.80 -2.91
CA ARG A 98 7.60 5.60 -2.83
C ARG A 98 9.00 5.99 -2.40
N LEU A 99 9.49 5.40 -1.30
CA LEU A 99 10.84 5.60 -0.78
C LEU A 99 11.50 4.24 -0.58
N ARG A 100 12.67 4.06 -1.18
CA ARG A 100 13.46 2.83 -1.09
C ARG A 100 14.51 2.91 0.01
N SER A 101 15.11 4.10 0.17
CA SER A 101 16.11 4.32 1.23
C SER A 101 15.43 4.43 2.58
N ARG A 102 15.96 3.64 3.53
CA ARG A 102 15.53 3.70 4.92
C ARG A 102 15.88 5.02 5.59
N ASP A 103 16.93 5.70 5.13
CA ASP A 103 17.39 6.97 5.69
C ASP A 103 16.26 8.02 5.74
N PHE A 104 15.35 8.02 4.75
CA PHE A 104 14.19 8.92 4.73
C PHE A 104 13.03 8.46 5.64
N LEU A 105 13.03 7.20 6.06
CA LEU A 105 11.96 6.61 6.88
C LEU A 105 12.32 6.57 8.37
N GLU A 106 13.62 6.57 8.69
CA GLU A 106 14.12 6.53 10.07
C GLU A 106 13.86 7.85 10.82
N ASP A 107 13.89 8.96 10.10
CA ASP A 107 13.53 10.27 10.65
C ASP A 107 12.18 10.73 10.11
N ALA A 108 11.13 10.47 10.89
CA ALA A 108 9.76 10.84 10.54
C ALA A 108 9.58 12.37 10.36
N SER A 109 10.47 13.19 10.91
CA SER A 109 10.41 14.65 10.74
C SER A 109 10.66 15.07 9.30
N LEU A 110 11.44 14.30 8.53
CA LEU A 110 11.68 14.56 7.11
C LEU A 110 10.39 14.50 6.27
N LEU A 111 9.42 13.69 6.68
CA LEU A 111 8.16 13.52 5.94
C LEU A 111 7.10 14.56 6.35
N SER A 112 7.38 15.37 7.35
CA SER A 112 6.47 16.40 7.84
C SER A 112 6.14 17.46 6.77
N PRO A 113 5.03 18.22 6.92
CA PRO A 113 4.65 19.29 5.99
C PRO A 113 5.72 20.38 5.83
N GLU A 114 6.49 20.65 6.90
CA GLU A 114 7.57 21.64 6.89
C GLU A 114 8.72 21.20 5.99
N ASN A 115 9.00 19.89 5.92
CA ASN A 115 10.09 19.32 5.13
C ASN A 115 9.57 18.83 3.78
N PHE A 116 9.42 17.51 3.57
CA PHE A 116 9.03 16.96 2.27
C PHE A 116 7.52 16.79 2.06
N ALA A 117 6.72 17.00 3.10
CA ALA A 117 5.26 16.98 3.05
C ALA A 117 4.66 15.69 2.45
N VAL A 118 5.15 14.54 2.89
CA VAL A 118 4.66 13.22 2.50
C VAL A 118 3.66 12.71 3.52
N ASP A 119 2.42 12.45 3.11
CA ASP A 119 1.38 11.92 4.01
C ASP A 119 1.52 10.41 4.21
N PHE A 120 1.87 9.69 3.12
CA PHE A 120 2.07 8.25 3.15
C PHE A 120 3.33 7.86 2.40
N ALA A 121 4.29 7.25 3.11
CA ALA A 121 5.50 6.70 2.52
C ALA A 121 5.33 5.20 2.27
N LEU A 122 5.61 4.76 1.04
CA LEU A 122 5.58 3.36 0.63
C LEU A 122 7.01 2.86 0.41
N CYS A 123 7.43 1.85 1.18
CA CYS A 123 8.66 1.10 0.96
C CYS A 123 8.29 -0.35 0.64
N PRO A 124 8.16 -0.73 -0.64
CA PRO A 124 7.77 -2.08 -1.04
C PRO A 124 8.70 -3.17 -0.49
N GLU A 125 9.99 -2.87 -0.44
CA GLU A 125 11.02 -3.76 0.07
C GLU A 125 10.81 -4.07 1.57
N GLN A 126 10.39 -3.08 2.35
CA GLN A 126 10.10 -3.26 3.77
C GLN A 126 8.81 -4.05 3.99
N VAL A 127 7.77 -3.80 3.19
CA VAL A 127 6.50 -4.54 3.26
C VAL A 127 6.74 -6.04 3.03
N ILE A 128 7.54 -6.39 2.02
CA ILE A 128 7.89 -7.79 1.72
C ILE A 128 8.71 -8.39 2.86
N THR A 129 9.72 -7.67 3.34
CA THR A 129 10.58 -8.13 4.44
C THR A 129 9.77 -8.38 5.71
N ASP A 130 8.87 -7.48 6.06
CA ASP A 130 8.00 -7.62 7.22
C ASP A 130 7.01 -8.78 7.05
N TYR A 131 6.52 -9.01 5.83
CA TYR A 131 5.69 -10.17 5.52
C TYR A 131 6.44 -11.49 5.70
N ILE A 132 7.66 -11.60 5.16
CA ILE A 132 8.52 -12.79 5.31
C ILE A 132 8.84 -13.01 6.80
N ARG A 133 9.21 -11.96 7.54
CA ARG A 133 9.47 -12.06 8.98
C ARG A 133 8.28 -12.67 9.71
N ARG A 134 7.07 -12.21 9.42
CA ARG A 134 5.83 -12.73 10.05
C ARG A 134 5.58 -14.21 9.72
N LEU A 135 5.87 -14.64 8.49
CA LEU A 135 5.79 -16.06 8.12
C LEU A 135 6.78 -16.92 8.90
N ILE A 136 7.95 -16.37 9.25
CA ILE A 136 8.95 -17.06 10.07
C ILE A 136 8.55 -17.07 11.55
N GLU A 137 8.03 -15.95 12.06
CA GLU A 137 7.56 -15.83 13.45
C GLU A 137 6.31 -16.68 13.72
N PHE A 138 5.45 -16.83 12.70
CA PHE A 138 4.18 -17.58 12.80
C PHE A 138 4.05 -18.57 11.62
N PRO A 139 4.85 -19.64 11.58
CA PRO A 139 4.96 -20.53 10.40
C PRO A 139 3.64 -21.24 10.05
N GLU A 140 2.72 -21.40 11.00
CA GLU A 140 1.41 -22.03 10.78
C GLU A 140 0.27 -21.03 10.59
N ALA A 141 0.57 -19.72 10.62
CA ALA A 141 -0.45 -18.71 10.43
C ALA A 141 -0.87 -18.62 8.96
N LEU A 142 -2.18 -18.60 8.71
CA LEU A 142 -2.75 -18.31 7.40
C LEU A 142 -2.64 -16.81 7.07
N GLN A 143 -2.76 -15.98 8.09
CA GLN A 143 -2.71 -14.53 7.97
C GLN A 143 -2.33 -13.90 9.31
N VAL A 144 -1.49 -12.88 9.25
CA VAL A 144 -1.15 -12.03 10.40
C VAL A 144 -1.42 -10.57 10.03
N LEU A 145 -2.35 -9.92 10.73
CA LEU A 145 -2.66 -8.50 10.57
C LEU A 145 -2.28 -7.75 11.83
N ASN A 146 -1.53 -6.67 11.68
CA ASN A 146 -1.13 -5.82 12.79
C ASN A 146 -1.97 -4.54 12.83
N PHE A 147 -2.43 -4.18 14.03
CA PHE A 147 -3.18 -2.97 14.34
C PHE A 147 -2.45 -2.12 15.38
N ALA A 148 -2.83 -0.87 15.49
CA ALA A 148 -2.29 0.07 16.48
C ALA A 148 -0.74 0.11 16.50
N ARG A 149 -0.11 0.20 15.32
CA ARG A 149 1.35 0.21 15.14
C ARG A 149 2.05 -1.04 15.71
N GLY A 150 1.47 -2.22 15.49
CA GLY A 150 2.02 -3.49 15.95
C GLY A 150 1.73 -3.84 17.42
N ARG A 151 0.95 -3.03 18.13
CA ARG A 151 0.56 -3.31 19.53
C ARG A 151 -0.50 -4.39 19.65
N VAL A 152 -1.24 -4.63 18.58
CA VAL A 152 -2.27 -5.68 18.50
C VAL A 152 -2.04 -6.45 17.22
N SER A 153 -2.02 -7.78 17.31
CA SER A 153 -1.91 -8.67 16.14
C SER A 153 -3.11 -9.60 16.08
N LEU A 154 -3.73 -9.69 14.92
CA LEU A 154 -4.73 -10.69 14.60
C LEU A 154 -4.06 -11.81 13.81
N VAL A 155 -4.02 -12.99 14.39
CA VAL A 155 -3.42 -14.17 13.76
C VAL A 155 -4.51 -15.16 13.40
N ALA A 156 -4.65 -15.47 12.10
CA ALA A 156 -5.54 -16.49 11.61
C ALA A 156 -4.77 -17.82 11.48
N VAL A 157 -5.22 -18.84 12.18
CA VAL A 157 -4.63 -20.19 12.11
C VAL A 157 -5.69 -21.19 11.67
N ARG A 158 -5.24 -22.28 11.04
CA ARG A 158 -6.12 -23.39 10.67
C ARG A 158 -6.07 -24.44 11.77
N ALA A 159 -7.24 -24.80 12.30
CA ALA A 159 -7.37 -25.94 13.19
C ALA A 159 -7.42 -27.23 12.36
N TYR A 160 -6.58 -28.21 12.70
CA TYR A 160 -6.52 -29.51 12.06
C TYR A 160 -7.19 -30.58 12.94
N GLU A 161 -7.76 -31.59 12.30
CA GLU A 161 -8.31 -32.75 12.98
C GLU A 161 -7.19 -33.47 13.75
N GLY A 162 -7.40 -33.75 15.04
CA GLY A 162 -6.35 -34.24 15.96
C GLY A 162 -5.50 -33.16 16.63
N GLY A 163 -5.61 -31.90 16.21
CA GLY A 163 -4.95 -30.76 16.86
C GLY A 163 -5.62 -30.30 18.16
N LEU A 164 -4.90 -29.49 18.92
CA LEU A 164 -5.32 -29.01 20.26
C LEU A 164 -6.62 -28.21 20.27
N LEU A 165 -7.01 -27.60 19.13
CA LEU A 165 -8.13 -26.66 19.02
C LEU A 165 -9.43 -27.32 18.56
N VAL A 166 -9.36 -28.42 17.79
CA VAL A 166 -10.56 -29.07 17.24
C VAL A 166 -11.33 -29.80 18.34
N GLY A 167 -12.64 -29.61 18.36
CA GLY A 167 -13.52 -30.22 19.36
C GLY A 167 -13.47 -29.58 20.76
N LYS A 168 -12.70 -28.52 20.94
CA LYS A 168 -12.64 -27.79 22.22
C LYS A 168 -13.61 -26.60 22.21
N GLN A 169 -14.18 -26.31 23.36
CA GLN A 169 -14.95 -25.08 23.54
C GLN A 169 -14.02 -23.86 23.53
N ILE A 170 -14.47 -22.76 22.93
CA ILE A 170 -13.69 -21.51 22.85
C ILE A 170 -13.21 -21.03 24.21
N LYS A 171 -13.99 -21.26 25.28
CA LYS A 171 -13.58 -20.93 26.67
C LYS A 171 -12.34 -21.69 27.12
N ALA A 172 -12.18 -22.94 26.73
CA ALA A 172 -11.04 -23.77 27.09
C ALA A 172 -9.77 -23.39 26.31
N MET A 173 -9.87 -22.67 25.21
CA MET A 173 -8.71 -22.20 24.43
C MET A 173 -7.81 -21.24 25.22
N ARG A 174 -8.38 -20.48 26.14
CA ARG A 174 -7.62 -19.57 27.01
C ARG A 174 -6.64 -20.29 27.93
N GLU A 175 -6.95 -21.51 28.30
CA GLU A 175 -6.09 -22.38 29.15
C GLU A 175 -4.93 -23.01 28.36
N LEU A 176 -5.03 -23.01 27.00
CA LEU A 176 -4.01 -23.55 26.11
C LEU A 176 -2.99 -22.48 25.67
N LEU A 177 -3.27 -21.20 25.95
CA LEU A 177 -2.37 -20.11 25.64
C LEU A 177 -1.35 -19.90 26.76
N PRO A 178 -0.10 -19.53 26.45
CA PRO A 178 0.88 -19.16 27.46
C PRO A 178 0.34 -18.09 28.41
N PRO A 179 0.63 -18.17 29.72
CA PRO A 179 0.06 -17.25 30.72
C PRO A 179 0.50 -15.79 30.56
N ASP A 180 1.57 -15.55 29.84
CA ASP A 180 2.13 -14.26 29.48
C ASP A 180 1.55 -13.66 28.19
N MET A 181 0.71 -14.42 27.47
CA MET A 181 0.07 -13.97 26.24
C MET A 181 -1.30 -13.38 26.55
N ASP A 182 -1.44 -12.05 26.41
CA ASP A 182 -2.74 -11.37 26.47
C ASP A 182 -3.49 -11.55 25.13
N ALA A 183 -4.08 -12.73 24.96
CA ALA A 183 -4.82 -13.10 23.76
C ALA A 183 -6.34 -13.10 24.02
N GLY A 184 -7.05 -12.31 23.25
CA GLY A 184 -8.50 -12.30 23.14
C GLY A 184 -8.97 -13.07 21.90
N LEU A 185 -9.92 -13.99 22.06
CA LEU A 185 -10.60 -14.58 20.93
C LEU A 185 -11.77 -13.68 20.51
N PRO A 186 -11.81 -13.18 19.26
CA PRO A 186 -12.99 -12.48 18.80
C PRO A 186 -14.18 -13.43 18.85
N ARG A 187 -15.36 -12.94 19.20
CA ARG A 187 -16.60 -13.72 19.14
C ARG A 187 -16.80 -14.17 17.69
N SER A 188 -16.51 -15.42 17.39
CA SER A 188 -16.81 -15.97 16.07
C SER A 188 -18.32 -16.11 15.93
N SER A 189 -18.93 -15.38 15.02
CA SER A 189 -20.14 -15.88 14.37
C SER A 189 -19.73 -17.12 13.59
N ALA A 190 -20.33 -18.27 13.86
CA ALA A 190 -20.07 -19.52 13.14
C ALA A 190 -20.21 -19.26 11.63
N ALA A 191 -19.11 -19.19 10.91
CA ALA A 191 -19.12 -19.15 9.46
C ALA A 191 -19.46 -20.56 9.00
N THR A 192 -20.67 -20.73 8.49
CA THR A 192 -21.11 -21.91 7.77
C THR A 192 -20.08 -22.22 6.67
N SER A 193 -19.51 -23.42 6.71
CA SER A 193 -18.56 -23.92 5.72
C SER A 193 -19.20 -23.89 4.33
N ARG A 194 -18.90 -22.90 3.52
CA ARG A 194 -19.10 -22.98 2.07
C ARG A 194 -17.92 -23.78 1.51
N SER A 195 -18.20 -25.03 1.17
CA SER A 195 -17.29 -25.86 0.38
C SER A 195 -17.02 -25.20 -0.96
N PHE A 196 -15.77 -24.82 -1.21
CA PHE A 196 -15.33 -24.45 -2.54
C PHE A 196 -15.31 -25.71 -3.41
N PRO A 197 -15.86 -25.68 -4.65
CA PRO A 197 -15.75 -26.81 -5.55
C PRO A 197 -14.29 -27.06 -5.90
N ARG A 198 -13.86 -28.33 -5.77
CA ARG A 198 -12.55 -28.78 -6.25
C ARG A 198 -12.46 -28.53 -7.75
N ALA A 199 -11.47 -27.79 -8.19
CA ALA A 199 -11.09 -27.74 -9.59
C ALA A 199 -10.65 -29.16 -10.02
N THR A 200 -11.43 -29.83 -10.84
CA THR A 200 -11.02 -31.02 -11.60
C THR A 200 -10.04 -30.57 -12.68
N ARG A 201 -8.97 -31.37 -12.85
CA ARG A 201 -7.90 -31.24 -13.83
C ARG A 201 -8.42 -31.12 -15.27
#